data_b3335c610518c5b36a946b250b1a9698
#
_entry.id   b3335c610518c5b36a946b250b1a9698
#
_cell.length_a   1.000
_cell.length_b   1.000
_cell.length_c   1.000
_cell.angle_alpha   90.00
_cell.angle_beta   90.00
_cell.angle_gamma   90.00
#
_symmetry.space_group_name_H-M   'P 1'
#
loop_
_entity.id
_entity.type
_entity.pdbx_description
1 polymer ?
#
loop_
_entity_poly.entity_id
_entity_poly.type
_entity_poly.pdbx_seq_one_letter_code
_entity_poly.pdbx_strand_id
1 'polypeptide(L)'
;MVVARQTPAPYGVKRGVLLSPLGIPCTPPPWGMLHAVDTRTGEVRWEIPLGSSLDLTKVPIPWRWGSVNLGGPVISGGLVFIAASMDRRIHAFDLATGALAWEHALPASGQATPLTYRARPGGRQFVVIAAGGHAFIYQKPGDTITAFALPARH
;
A
#
# COMPACT_ATOMS: atom_id res chain seq x y z
N MET A 1 -7.21 -1.89 19.85
CA MET A 1 -8.68 -1.84 19.83
C MET A 1 -9.10 -0.38 19.89
N VAL A 2 -9.95 0.09 18.97
CA VAL A 2 -10.38 1.49 18.87
C VAL A 2 -11.81 1.60 19.35
N VAL A 3 -12.08 2.58 20.23
CA VAL A 3 -13.43 2.89 20.71
C VAL A 3 -13.81 4.27 20.17
N ALA A 4 -14.92 4.37 19.48
CA ALA A 4 -15.42 5.62 18.92
C ALA A 4 -16.89 5.82 19.32
N ARG A 5 -17.21 7.04 19.77
CA ARG A 5 -18.58 7.44 20.08
C ARG A 5 -19.35 7.67 18.78
N GLN A 6 -20.58 7.18 18.73
CA GLN A 6 -21.48 7.32 17.57
C GLN A 6 -22.47 8.47 17.81
N THR A 7 -22.02 9.72 17.64
CA THR A 7 -22.91 10.89 17.81
C THR A 7 -23.81 11.06 16.57
N PRO A 8 -25.14 11.28 16.74
CA PRO A 8 -25.87 11.56 17.98
C PRO A 8 -26.42 10.34 18.72
N ALA A 9 -26.17 9.13 18.25
CA ALA A 9 -26.68 7.92 18.90
C ALA A 9 -26.05 7.68 20.28
N PRO A 10 -26.80 7.06 21.24
CA PRO A 10 -26.30 6.79 22.60
C PRO A 10 -25.36 5.57 22.65
N TYR A 11 -24.76 5.19 21.53
CA TYR A 11 -23.92 4.01 21.42
C TYR A 11 -22.46 4.36 21.16
N GLY A 12 -21.57 3.45 21.55
CA GLY A 12 -20.15 3.45 21.16
C GLY A 12 -19.85 2.21 20.30
N VAL A 13 -18.98 2.40 19.33
CA VAL A 13 -18.42 1.29 18.51
C VAL A 13 -17.05 0.93 19.03
N LYS A 14 -16.86 -0.35 19.34
CA LYS A 14 -15.56 -0.92 19.67
C LYS A 14 -15.10 -1.76 18.47
N ARG A 15 -14.01 -1.35 17.81
CA ARG A 15 -13.47 -2.03 16.63
C ARG A 15 -12.09 -2.61 16.90
N GLY A 16 -11.81 -3.75 16.29
CA GLY A 16 -10.49 -4.38 16.31
C GLY A 16 -10.35 -5.33 15.13
N VAL A 17 -9.13 -5.61 14.73
CA VAL A 17 -8.84 -6.63 13.72
C VAL A 17 -8.94 -8.00 14.42
N LEU A 18 -9.64 -8.94 13.80
CA LEU A 18 -9.74 -10.31 14.28
C LEU A 18 -8.49 -11.07 13.80
N LEU A 19 -7.55 -11.24 14.73
CA LEU A 19 -6.30 -11.95 14.48
C LEU A 19 -6.25 -13.22 15.30
N SER A 20 -5.61 -14.25 14.74
CA SER A 20 -5.23 -15.45 15.46
C SER A 20 -4.15 -15.15 16.53
N PRO A 21 -3.85 -16.07 17.44
CA PRO A 21 -2.74 -15.92 18.39
C PRO A 21 -1.36 -15.70 17.71
N LEU A 22 -1.24 -16.08 16.44
CA LEU A 22 -0.04 -15.88 15.64
C LEU A 22 0.04 -14.50 14.95
N GLY A 23 -0.95 -13.62 15.17
CA GLY A 23 -1.02 -12.31 14.54
C GLY A 23 -1.50 -12.33 13.08
N ILE A 24 -2.00 -13.45 12.59
CA ILE A 24 -2.50 -13.64 11.23
C ILE A 24 -4.00 -13.36 11.19
N PRO A 25 -4.56 -12.71 10.15
CA PRO A 25 -6.00 -12.58 9.99
C PRO A 25 -6.72 -13.93 10.04
N CYS A 26 -7.88 -13.99 10.70
CA CYS A 26 -8.69 -15.21 10.80
C CYS A 26 -9.51 -15.51 9.54
N THR A 27 -9.42 -14.66 8.53
CA THR A 27 -10.04 -14.87 7.21
C THR A 27 -9.02 -15.54 6.26
N PRO A 28 -9.48 -16.33 5.27
CA PRO A 28 -8.55 -16.89 4.28
C PRO A 28 -7.88 -15.79 3.43
N PRO A 29 -6.63 -15.98 2.98
CA PRO A 29 -6.00 -15.08 2.01
C PRO A 29 -6.67 -15.19 0.61
N PRO A 30 -6.42 -14.22 -0.30
CA PRO A 30 -5.52 -13.08 -0.14
C PRO A 30 -6.10 -11.94 0.72
N TRP A 31 -5.24 -11.29 1.54
CA TRP A 31 -5.68 -10.23 2.45
C TRP A 31 -5.58 -8.82 1.86
N GLY A 32 -4.99 -8.68 0.71
CA GLY A 32 -4.94 -7.46 -0.07
C GLY A 32 -4.63 -7.76 -1.52
N MET A 33 -5.34 -7.07 -2.41
CA MET A 33 -5.25 -7.25 -3.86
C MET A 33 -5.12 -5.90 -4.54
N LEU A 34 -4.39 -5.87 -5.64
CA LEU A 34 -4.38 -4.78 -6.61
C LEU A 34 -5.00 -5.28 -7.91
N HIS A 35 -6.00 -4.57 -8.40
CA HIS A 35 -6.71 -4.89 -9.63
C HIS A 35 -6.56 -3.76 -10.65
N ALA A 36 -6.32 -4.10 -11.90
CA ALA A 36 -6.49 -3.16 -13.01
C ALA A 36 -7.82 -3.43 -13.71
N VAL A 37 -8.66 -2.41 -13.76
CA VAL A 37 -9.99 -2.50 -14.38
C VAL A 37 -10.03 -1.56 -15.57
N ASP A 38 -10.46 -2.05 -16.74
CA ASP A 38 -10.78 -1.22 -17.89
C ASP A 38 -12.07 -0.47 -17.61
N THR A 39 -11.99 0.85 -17.44
CA THR A 39 -13.13 1.67 -17.07
C THR A 39 -14.20 1.82 -18.18
N ARG A 40 -13.90 1.43 -19.41
CA ARG A 40 -14.85 1.44 -20.54
C ARG A 40 -15.71 0.17 -20.56
N THR A 41 -15.10 -0.98 -20.20
CA THR A 41 -15.76 -2.30 -20.28
C THR A 41 -16.16 -2.84 -18.92
N GLY A 42 -15.51 -2.37 -17.84
CA GLY A 42 -15.63 -2.92 -16.49
C GLY A 42 -14.85 -4.23 -16.28
N GLU A 43 -14.09 -4.67 -17.29
CA GLU A 43 -13.34 -5.92 -17.22
C GLU A 43 -12.06 -5.77 -16.38
N VAL A 44 -11.79 -6.77 -15.55
CA VAL A 44 -10.50 -6.89 -14.85
C VAL A 44 -9.44 -7.36 -15.84
N ARG A 45 -8.43 -6.53 -16.07
CA ARG A 45 -7.30 -6.85 -16.98
C ARG A 45 -6.28 -7.75 -16.32
N TRP A 46 -5.97 -7.49 -15.06
CA TRP A 46 -5.11 -8.32 -14.22
C TRP A 46 -5.40 -8.06 -12.74
N GLU A 47 -5.02 -9.01 -11.92
CA GLU A 47 -5.09 -8.94 -10.46
C GLU A 47 -3.88 -9.59 -9.83
N ILE A 48 -3.34 -8.98 -8.77
CA ILE A 48 -2.18 -9.46 -8.04
C ILE A 48 -2.36 -9.26 -6.54
N PRO A 49 -1.86 -10.18 -5.69
CA PRO A 49 -1.73 -9.91 -4.26
C PRO A 49 -0.80 -8.74 -4.01
N LEU A 50 -1.21 -7.79 -3.14
CA LEU A 50 -0.42 -6.61 -2.81
C LEU A 50 0.08 -6.68 -1.36
N GLY A 51 1.40 -6.63 -1.21
CA GLY A 51 2.08 -6.57 0.07
C GLY A 51 2.21 -7.89 0.81
N SER A 52 2.83 -7.81 1.99
CA SER A 52 3.09 -8.92 2.88
C SER A 52 2.76 -8.52 4.32
N SER A 53 2.35 -9.50 5.12
CA SER A 53 2.13 -9.34 6.57
C SER A 53 3.35 -9.78 7.41
N LEU A 54 4.50 -10.00 6.80
CA LEU A 54 5.71 -10.49 7.50
C LEU A 54 6.17 -9.58 8.64
N ASP A 55 5.94 -8.27 8.51
CA ASP A 55 6.30 -7.31 9.57
C ASP A 55 5.37 -7.37 10.80
N LEU A 56 4.23 -8.05 10.69
CA LEU A 56 3.24 -8.18 11.77
C LEU A 56 3.30 -9.51 12.50
N THR A 57 3.85 -10.52 11.89
CA THR A 57 3.90 -11.88 12.43
C THR A 57 5.29 -12.48 12.32
N LYS A 58 5.65 -13.33 13.28
CA LYS A 58 6.87 -14.13 13.25
C LYS A 58 6.73 -15.38 12.38
N VAL A 59 5.54 -15.65 11.87
CA VAL A 59 5.28 -16.79 10.99
C VAL A 59 5.72 -16.42 9.58
N PRO A 60 6.55 -17.23 8.89
CA PRO A 60 6.93 -17.02 7.51
C PRO A 60 5.69 -17.24 6.62
N ILE A 61 5.00 -16.14 6.31
CA ILE A 61 3.82 -16.16 5.43
C ILE A 61 4.29 -15.98 4.00
N PRO A 62 3.83 -16.81 3.06
CA PRO A 62 4.10 -16.59 1.66
C PRO A 62 3.69 -15.19 1.23
N TRP A 63 4.59 -14.45 0.62
CA TRP A 63 4.38 -13.05 0.22
C TRP A 63 3.27 -12.87 -0.85
N ARG A 64 2.78 -13.93 -1.43
CA ARG A 64 1.62 -13.96 -2.34
C ARG A 64 0.26 -13.81 -1.64
N TRP A 65 0.24 -13.66 -0.32
CA TRP A 65 -1.02 -13.57 0.43
C TRP A 65 -1.53 -12.14 0.57
N GLY A 66 -0.75 -11.15 0.17
CA GLY A 66 -1.11 -9.75 0.33
C GLY A 66 -1.18 -9.31 1.79
N SER A 67 -1.54 -8.08 2.01
CA SER A 67 -1.79 -7.53 3.35
C SER A 67 -2.91 -6.49 3.29
N VAL A 68 -3.41 -6.07 4.45
CA VAL A 68 -4.40 -4.99 4.53
C VAL A 68 -3.83 -3.73 3.88
N ASN A 69 -4.60 -3.12 3.00
CA ASN A 69 -4.24 -1.94 2.22
C ASN A 69 -5.18 -0.78 2.59
N LEU A 70 -4.64 0.41 2.86
CA LEU A 70 -5.44 1.60 3.19
C LEU A 70 -5.20 2.77 2.22
N GLY A 71 -4.07 2.80 1.56
CA GLY A 71 -3.72 3.82 0.57
C GLY A 71 -4.19 3.50 -0.85
N GLY A 72 -3.90 4.39 -1.77
CA GLY A 72 -4.21 4.26 -3.19
C GLY A 72 -2.97 4.30 -4.09
N PRO A 73 -3.12 3.93 -5.37
CA PRO A 73 -2.06 4.03 -6.37
C PRO A 73 -2.02 5.41 -7.03
N VAL A 74 -0.89 5.70 -7.69
CA VAL A 74 -0.77 6.73 -8.72
C VAL A 74 -0.23 6.12 -10.00
N ILE A 75 -0.82 6.49 -11.15
CA ILE A 75 -0.40 5.99 -12.46
C ILE A 75 0.40 7.08 -13.16
N SER A 76 1.59 6.74 -13.63
CA SER A 76 2.43 7.65 -14.40
C SER A 76 3.43 6.87 -15.28
N GLY A 77 3.58 7.28 -16.53
CA GLY A 77 4.57 6.71 -17.46
C GLY A 77 4.43 5.20 -17.70
N GLY A 78 3.19 4.68 -17.72
CA GLY A 78 2.93 3.25 -17.90
C GLY A 78 3.19 2.40 -16.66
N LEU A 79 3.43 3.02 -15.50
CA LEU A 79 3.65 2.35 -14.23
C LEU A 79 2.57 2.73 -13.21
N VAL A 80 2.26 1.78 -12.33
CA VAL A 80 1.38 1.94 -11.17
C VAL A 80 2.26 1.97 -9.92
N PHE A 81 2.40 3.13 -9.30
CA PHE A 81 3.14 3.27 -8.03
C PHE A 81 2.16 3.15 -6.87
N ILE A 82 2.47 2.28 -5.93
CA ILE A 82 1.65 2.05 -4.74
C ILE A 82 2.54 1.59 -3.57
N ALA A 83 2.21 2.06 -2.37
CA ALA A 83 2.83 1.56 -1.14
C ALA A 83 1.80 0.89 -0.23
N ALA A 84 0.70 1.50 0.05
CA ALA A 84 -0.55 1.07 0.73
C ALA A 84 -0.56 -0.23 1.56
N SER A 85 0.45 -1.07 1.47
CA SER A 85 0.58 -2.37 2.13
C SER A 85 1.34 -2.28 3.45
N MET A 86 1.36 -3.40 4.19
CA MET A 86 2.00 -3.45 5.52
C MET A 86 3.48 -3.83 5.47
N ASP A 87 4.05 -4.06 4.29
CA ASP A 87 5.41 -4.57 4.09
C ASP A 87 6.51 -3.49 4.07
N ARG A 88 6.17 -2.25 4.41
CA ARG A 88 7.09 -1.11 4.41
C ARG A 88 7.86 -0.96 3.09
N ARG A 89 7.15 -1.13 1.97
CA ARG A 89 7.72 -0.99 0.63
C ARG A 89 6.85 -0.08 -0.23
N ILE A 90 7.49 0.59 -1.18
CA ILE A 90 6.82 1.16 -2.34
C ILE A 90 7.12 0.26 -3.54
N HIS A 91 6.10 0.00 -4.34
CA HIS A 91 6.17 -0.85 -5.52
C HIS A 91 5.82 -0.05 -6.77
N ALA A 92 6.41 -0.41 -7.89
CA ALA A 92 5.99 0.02 -9.22
C ALA A 92 5.67 -1.22 -10.06
N PHE A 93 4.44 -1.30 -10.52
CA PHE A 93 3.97 -2.38 -11.39
C PHE A 93 3.77 -1.84 -12.81
N ASP A 94 4.03 -2.67 -13.80
CA ASP A 94 3.68 -2.37 -15.18
C ASP A 94 2.15 -2.27 -15.33
N LEU A 95 1.66 -1.18 -15.90
CA LEU A 95 0.22 -0.92 -16.01
C LEU A 95 -0.50 -1.92 -16.91
N ALA A 96 0.16 -2.42 -17.93
CA ALA A 96 -0.46 -3.33 -18.90
C ALA A 96 -0.53 -4.77 -18.38
N THR A 97 0.47 -5.21 -17.62
CA THR A 97 0.66 -6.63 -17.27
C THR A 97 0.52 -6.93 -15.78
N GLY A 98 0.62 -5.92 -14.89
CA GLY A 98 0.70 -6.13 -13.46
C GLY A 98 2.05 -6.68 -12.97
N ALA A 99 3.03 -6.83 -13.84
CA ALA A 99 4.36 -7.31 -13.46
C ALA A 99 5.07 -6.29 -12.56
N LEU A 100 5.75 -6.77 -11.51
CA LEU A 100 6.57 -5.93 -10.65
C LEU A 100 7.78 -5.43 -11.44
N ALA A 101 7.85 -4.11 -11.67
CA ALA A 101 8.94 -3.45 -12.38
C ALA A 101 10.02 -2.93 -11.43
N TRP A 102 9.64 -2.48 -10.22
CA TRP A 102 10.57 -1.95 -9.23
C TRP A 102 9.93 -1.95 -7.84
N GLU A 103 10.77 -2.09 -6.82
CA GLU A 103 10.37 -1.91 -5.42
C GLU A 103 11.50 -1.28 -4.60
N HIS A 104 11.14 -0.62 -3.50
CA HIS A 104 12.10 -0.07 -2.54
C HIS A 104 11.54 -0.10 -1.11
N ALA A 105 12.42 -0.41 -0.16
CA ALA A 105 12.06 -0.40 1.26
C ALA A 105 11.86 1.03 1.77
N LEU A 106 10.89 1.21 2.65
CA LEU A 106 10.59 2.46 3.34
C LEU A 106 10.89 2.33 4.83
N PRO A 107 11.24 3.41 5.53
CA PRO A 107 11.49 3.38 6.97
C PRO A 107 10.24 3.05 7.80
N ALA A 108 9.06 3.35 7.27
CA ALA A 108 7.75 2.94 7.80
C ALA A 108 6.80 2.64 6.62
N SER A 109 5.63 2.06 6.89
CA SER A 109 4.66 1.77 5.84
C SER A 109 4.11 3.05 5.22
N GLY A 110 4.03 3.08 3.89
CA GLY A 110 3.51 4.19 3.11
C GLY A 110 2.01 4.04 2.86
N GLN A 111 1.17 4.34 3.85
CA GLN A 111 -0.28 4.24 3.70
C GLN A 111 -0.91 5.45 2.97
N ALA A 112 -0.13 6.48 2.67
CA ALA A 112 -0.57 7.58 1.81
C ALA A 112 -0.55 7.17 0.34
N THR A 113 -1.36 7.83 -0.49
CA THR A 113 -1.25 7.73 -1.94
C THR A 113 0.03 8.41 -2.40
N PRO A 114 0.90 7.77 -3.19
CA PRO A 114 2.05 8.43 -3.78
C PRO A 114 1.64 9.59 -4.69
N LEU A 115 2.55 10.53 -4.90
CA LEU A 115 2.38 11.57 -5.92
C LEU A 115 3.56 11.57 -6.89
N THR A 116 3.35 12.08 -8.11
CA THR A 116 4.43 12.32 -9.06
C THR A 116 4.47 13.78 -9.47
N TYR A 117 5.67 14.34 -9.63
CA TYR A 117 5.84 15.71 -10.09
C TYR A 117 7.14 15.92 -10.87
N ARG A 118 7.20 17.03 -11.59
CA ARG A 118 8.40 17.60 -12.19
C ARG A 118 8.51 19.05 -11.74
N ALA A 119 9.70 19.45 -11.27
CA ALA A 119 9.93 20.83 -10.82
C ALA A 119 9.87 21.86 -11.96
N ARG A 120 10.08 21.42 -13.23
CA ARG A 120 10.00 22.23 -14.43
C ARG A 120 9.64 21.37 -15.64
N PRO A 121 9.01 21.95 -16.69
CA PRO A 121 8.74 21.22 -17.95
C PRO A 121 10.01 20.55 -18.48
N GLY A 122 9.92 19.29 -18.93
CA GLY A 122 11.05 18.51 -19.40
C GLY A 122 12.07 18.09 -18.32
N GLY A 123 11.88 18.54 -17.09
CA GLY A 123 12.75 18.20 -15.98
C GLY A 123 12.57 16.74 -15.49
N ARG A 124 13.43 16.37 -14.56
CA ARG A 124 13.42 15.07 -13.91
C ARG A 124 12.09 14.83 -13.22
N GLN A 125 11.50 13.64 -13.41
CA GLN A 125 10.30 13.23 -12.71
C GLN A 125 10.65 12.59 -11.38
N PHE A 126 9.87 12.92 -10.36
CA PHE A 126 9.96 12.36 -9.02
C PHE A 126 8.69 11.60 -8.69
N VAL A 127 8.85 10.54 -7.91
CA VAL A 127 7.77 9.83 -7.20
C VAL A 127 7.98 10.05 -5.72
N VAL A 128 6.97 10.51 -5.01
CA VAL A 128 7.06 10.88 -3.59
C VAL A 128 6.03 10.12 -2.78
N ILE A 129 6.42 9.65 -1.61
CA ILE A 129 5.57 8.94 -0.67
C ILE A 129 5.83 9.40 0.76
N ALA A 130 4.79 9.59 1.55
CA ALA A 130 4.89 9.74 2.99
C ALA A 130 4.89 8.36 3.67
N ALA A 131 5.98 8.03 4.32
CA ALA A 131 6.13 6.81 5.10
C ALA A 131 5.75 7.07 6.56
N GLY A 132 4.44 7.28 6.80
CA GLY A 132 3.87 7.65 8.12
C GLY A 132 3.41 6.47 8.97
N GLY A 133 3.34 5.26 8.42
CA GLY A 133 2.67 4.14 9.07
C GLY A 133 1.17 4.39 9.27
N HIS A 134 0.50 3.57 10.04
CA HIS A 134 -0.91 3.79 10.41
C HIS A 134 -1.28 3.09 11.72
N ALA A 135 -1.64 3.86 12.74
CA ALA A 135 -1.93 3.33 14.07
C ALA A 135 -3.14 2.37 14.11
N PHE A 136 -4.14 2.57 13.23
CA PHE A 136 -5.34 1.74 13.17
C PHE A 136 -5.05 0.27 12.80
N ILE A 137 -4.00 0.02 12.03
CA ILE A 137 -3.57 -1.32 11.63
C ILE A 137 -2.30 -1.76 12.39
N TYR A 138 -2.09 -1.20 13.59
CA TYR A 138 -0.99 -1.54 14.49
C TYR A 138 0.41 -1.35 13.93
N GLN A 139 0.56 -0.47 12.94
CA GLN A 139 1.87 -0.14 12.39
C GLN A 139 2.58 0.93 13.20
N LYS A 140 3.90 0.79 13.29
CA LYS A 140 4.75 1.82 13.92
C LYS A 140 4.62 3.14 13.13
N PRO A 141 4.32 4.26 13.80
CA PRO A 141 4.31 5.56 13.15
C PRO A 141 5.68 5.92 12.58
N GLY A 142 5.69 6.66 11.48
CA GLY A 142 6.86 7.26 10.85
C GLY A 142 6.60 8.72 10.53
N ASP A 143 7.65 9.47 10.24
CA ASP A 143 7.65 10.91 9.97
C ASP A 143 8.43 11.27 8.69
N THR A 144 8.67 10.27 7.84
CA THR A 144 9.55 10.42 6.69
C THR A 144 8.77 10.63 5.41
N ILE A 145 9.22 11.60 4.60
CA ILE A 145 8.81 11.78 3.21
C ILE A 145 9.99 11.37 2.34
N THR A 146 9.77 10.40 1.44
CA THR A 146 10.80 9.87 0.55
C THR A 146 10.48 10.21 -0.90
N ALA A 147 11.48 10.73 -1.63
CA ALA A 147 11.38 11.04 -3.04
C ALA A 147 12.35 10.17 -3.85
N PHE A 148 11.83 9.57 -4.92
CA PHE A 148 12.58 8.74 -5.86
C PHE A 148 12.63 9.38 -7.23
N ALA A 149 13.73 9.23 -7.94
CA ALA A 149 13.85 9.63 -9.33
C ALA A 149 14.83 8.72 -10.06
N LEU A 150 14.65 8.54 -11.35
CA LEU A 150 15.65 7.86 -12.17
C LEU A 150 17.00 8.59 -12.13
N PRO A 151 18.12 7.88 -12.26
CA PRO A 151 19.43 8.52 -12.42
C PRO A 151 19.43 9.53 -13.58
N ALA A 152 20.27 10.56 -13.48
CA ALA A 152 20.48 11.44 -14.62
C ALA A 152 21.06 10.60 -15.78
N ARG A 153 20.51 10.78 -16.99
CA ARG A 153 21.17 10.23 -18.19
C ARG A 153 22.41 11.09 -18.45
N HIS A 154 23.55 10.47 -18.39
CA HIS A 154 24.80 11.07 -18.83
C HIS A 154 24.90 11.05 -20.34
#